data_949eeea96009547d1378f789edf85a3b
#
_entry.id   949eeea96009547d1378f789edf85a3b
#
_cell.length_a   1.000
_cell.length_b   1.000
_cell.length_c   1.000
_cell.angle_alpha   90.00
_cell.angle_beta   90.00
_cell.angle_gamma   90.00
#
_symmetry.space_group_name_H-M   'P 1'
#
loop_
_entity.id
_entity.type
_entity.pdbx_description
1 polymer ?
#
loop_
_entity_poly.entity_id
_entity_poly.type
_entity_poly.pdbx_seq_one_letter_code
_entity_poly.pdbx_strand_id
1 'polypeptide(L)'
;MLRTLIVEDNVTFRQSFRDMLHQEFPSMEILETSNGEEALSQAEAFHPDLIFMDIKLPGENGLSLTKKIKAQYPRTIVIILTSYDLPEYREAAHQSKADSFITKDTSTRDIFKMIRSAVFGSV
;
A
#
# COMPACT_ATOMS: atom_id res chain seq x y z
N MET A 1 3.94 17.35 2.58
CA MET A 1 3.17 16.42 3.43
C MET A 1 2.91 15.14 2.65
N LEU A 2 3.28 14.01 3.21
CA LEU A 2 3.09 12.70 2.56
C LEU A 2 1.65 12.23 2.71
N ARG A 3 1.01 11.88 1.61
CA ARG A 3 -0.33 11.34 1.58
C ARG A 3 -0.28 9.84 1.35
N THR A 4 -0.86 9.08 2.26
CA THR A 4 -0.85 7.62 2.24
C THR A 4 -2.26 7.07 2.22
N LEU A 5 -2.49 6.09 1.34
CA LEU A 5 -3.76 5.35 1.27
C LEU A 5 -3.50 3.92 1.71
N ILE A 6 -4.32 3.42 2.63
CA ILE A 6 -4.26 2.03 3.07
C ILE A 6 -5.50 1.30 2.53
N VAL A 7 -5.27 0.29 1.69
CA VAL A 7 -6.33 -0.53 1.10
C VAL A 7 -6.30 -1.92 1.72
N GLU A 8 -7.22 -2.15 2.67
CA GLU A 8 -7.22 -3.34 3.49
C GLU A 8 -8.63 -3.61 4.03
N ASP A 9 -9.17 -4.79 3.83
CA ASP A 9 -10.51 -5.13 4.28
C ASP A 9 -10.58 -5.59 5.74
N ASN A 10 -9.48 -6.05 6.32
CA ASN A 10 -9.43 -6.42 7.73
C ASN A 10 -9.34 -5.15 8.57
N VAL A 11 -10.45 -4.79 9.21
CA VAL A 11 -10.58 -3.54 9.97
C VAL A 11 -9.55 -3.45 11.10
N THR A 12 -9.39 -4.52 11.86
CA THR A 12 -8.46 -4.56 13.01
C THR A 12 -7.03 -4.32 12.55
N PHE A 13 -6.59 -5.04 11.53
CA PHE A 13 -5.25 -4.86 10.99
C PHE A 13 -5.06 -3.46 10.40
N ARG A 14 -6.02 -2.99 9.64
CA ARG A 14 -5.95 -1.67 9.00
C ARG A 14 -5.80 -0.54 10.01
N GLN A 15 -6.60 -0.56 11.08
CA GLN A 15 -6.55 0.47 12.13
C GLN A 15 -5.23 0.40 12.90
N SER A 16 -4.77 -0.79 13.22
CA SER A 16 -3.50 -1.00 13.91
C SER A 16 -2.33 -0.49 13.05
N PHE A 17 -2.36 -0.80 11.77
CA PHE A 17 -1.33 -0.36 10.82
C PHE A 17 -1.33 1.16 10.67
N ARG A 18 -2.51 1.76 10.56
CA ARG A 18 -2.65 3.21 10.52
C ARG A 18 -2.07 3.88 11.76
N ASP A 19 -2.39 3.36 12.94
CA ASP A 19 -1.90 3.92 14.20
C ASP A 19 -0.38 3.83 14.29
N MET A 20 0.19 2.73 13.86
CA MET A 20 1.63 2.53 13.80
C MET A 20 2.29 3.57 12.89
N LEU A 21 1.75 3.78 11.70
CA LEU A 21 2.27 4.77 10.75
C LEU A 21 2.15 6.18 11.31
N HIS A 22 1.01 6.49 11.91
CA HIS A 22 0.75 7.83 12.44
C HIS A 22 1.68 8.17 13.60
N GLN A 23 2.02 7.18 14.41
CA GLN A 23 2.94 7.35 15.52
C GLN A 23 4.37 7.65 15.04
N GLU A 24 4.82 6.96 14.01
CA GLU A 24 6.19 7.16 13.47
C GLU A 24 6.27 8.37 12.54
N PHE A 25 5.22 8.64 11.80
CA PHE A 25 5.15 9.75 10.83
C PHE A 25 3.95 10.65 11.14
N PRO A 26 4.04 11.48 12.20
CA PRO A 26 2.88 12.27 12.66
C PRO A 26 2.32 13.23 11.63
N SER A 27 3.13 13.68 10.68
CA SER A 27 2.69 14.61 9.63
C SER A 27 2.11 13.92 8.41
N MET A 28 2.12 12.58 8.39
CA MET A 28 1.57 11.82 7.29
C MET A 28 0.03 11.93 7.30
N GLU A 29 -0.53 12.24 6.14
CA GLU A 29 -1.98 12.26 5.96
C GLU A 29 -2.41 10.87 5.50
N ILE A 30 -3.27 10.19 6.26
CA ILE A 30 -3.63 8.81 6.00
C ILE A 30 -5.12 8.67 5.70
N LEU A 31 -5.42 8.07 4.57
CA LEU A 31 -6.76 7.70 4.18
C LEU A 31 -6.87 6.18 4.16
N GLU A 32 -8.04 5.65 4.49
CA GLU A 32 -8.27 4.21 4.55
C GLU A 32 -9.44 3.81 3.66
N THR A 33 -9.34 2.63 3.06
CA THR A 33 -10.48 2.02 2.37
C THR A 33 -10.43 0.52 2.54
N SER A 34 -11.59 -0.12 2.46
CA SER A 34 -11.74 -1.56 2.69
C SER A 34 -11.99 -2.36 1.41
N ASN A 35 -12.18 -1.72 0.28
CA ASN A 35 -12.46 -2.44 -0.96
C ASN A 35 -11.81 -1.78 -2.18
N GLY A 36 -11.68 -2.58 -3.24
CA GLY A 36 -10.96 -2.16 -4.43
C GLY A 36 -11.63 -1.06 -5.22
N GLU A 37 -12.94 -1.04 -5.24
CA GLU A 37 -13.70 -0.05 -5.99
C GLU A 37 -13.50 1.35 -5.39
N GLU A 38 -13.59 1.45 -4.08
CA GLU A 38 -13.29 2.70 -3.36
C GLU A 38 -11.84 3.11 -3.52
N ALA A 39 -10.92 2.12 -3.55
CA ALA A 39 -9.50 2.41 -3.66
C ALA A 39 -9.18 3.22 -4.92
N LEU A 40 -9.76 2.85 -6.05
CA LEU A 40 -9.52 3.55 -7.30
C LEU A 40 -10.07 4.98 -7.25
N SER A 41 -11.28 5.14 -6.76
CA SER A 41 -11.90 6.46 -6.62
C SER A 41 -11.16 7.33 -5.60
N GLN A 42 -10.68 6.75 -4.51
CA GLN A 42 -9.88 7.45 -3.51
C GLN A 42 -8.51 7.88 -4.06
N ALA A 43 -7.87 7.03 -4.84
CA ALA A 43 -6.60 7.36 -5.47
C ALA A 43 -6.76 8.57 -6.41
N GLU A 44 -7.86 8.60 -7.15
CA GLU A 44 -8.16 9.70 -8.06
C GLU A 44 -8.43 11.01 -7.30
N ALA A 45 -9.18 10.95 -6.21
CA ALA A 45 -9.55 12.14 -5.45
C ALA A 45 -8.44 12.65 -4.53
N PHE A 46 -7.72 11.74 -3.90
CA PHE A 46 -6.75 12.05 -2.85
C PHE A 46 -5.34 12.27 -3.39
N HIS A 47 -5.01 11.69 -4.53
CA HIS A 47 -3.67 11.71 -5.12
C HIS A 47 -2.60 11.26 -4.11
N PRO A 48 -2.67 10.02 -3.61
CA PRO A 48 -1.69 9.56 -2.63
C PRO A 48 -0.30 9.46 -3.23
N ASP A 49 0.69 9.70 -2.39
CA ASP A 49 2.10 9.50 -2.75
C ASP A 49 2.48 8.03 -2.54
N LEU A 50 1.82 7.38 -1.60
CA LEU A 50 2.12 6.02 -1.16
C LEU A 50 0.83 5.26 -0.94
N ILE A 51 0.76 4.04 -1.44
CA ILE A 51 -0.38 3.15 -1.22
C ILE A 51 0.12 1.83 -0.66
N PHE A 52 -0.48 1.38 0.44
CA PHE A 52 -0.35 0.01 0.91
C PHE A 52 -1.56 -0.77 0.41
N MET A 53 -1.31 -1.83 -0.35
CA MET A 53 -2.35 -2.55 -1.08
C MET A 53 -2.37 -4.02 -0.71
N ASP A 54 -3.46 -4.49 -0.13
CA ASP A 54 -3.64 -5.93 0.04
C ASP A 54 -4.03 -6.57 -1.30
N ILE A 55 -3.75 -7.83 -1.45
CA ILE A 55 -4.07 -8.58 -2.67
C ILE A 55 -5.53 -9.02 -2.66
N LYS A 56 -5.97 -9.62 -1.57
CA LYS A 56 -7.32 -10.18 -1.48
C LYS A 56 -8.29 -9.17 -0.90
N LEU A 57 -8.98 -8.48 -1.78
CA LEU A 57 -9.94 -7.45 -1.44
C LEU A 57 -11.33 -7.83 -1.96
N PRO A 58 -12.41 -7.39 -1.29
CA PRO A 58 -13.74 -7.49 -1.88
C PRO A 58 -13.79 -6.71 -3.19
N GLY A 59 -14.43 -7.30 -4.18
CA GLY A 59 -14.55 -6.71 -5.49
C GLY A 59 -13.34 -6.98 -6.33
N GLU A 60 -12.43 -6.05 -6.45
CA GLU A 60 -11.27 -6.17 -7.32
C GLU A 60 -10.02 -6.62 -6.59
N ASN A 61 -9.24 -7.49 -7.22
CA ASN A 61 -7.95 -7.96 -6.71
C ASN A 61 -6.96 -6.80 -6.64
N GLY A 62 -6.19 -6.73 -5.54
CA GLY A 62 -5.21 -5.66 -5.32
C GLY A 62 -4.11 -5.60 -6.37
N LEU A 63 -3.74 -6.72 -6.98
CA LEU A 63 -2.74 -6.74 -8.05
C LEU A 63 -3.28 -6.08 -9.33
N SER A 64 -4.54 -6.35 -9.66
CA SER A 64 -5.21 -5.69 -10.79
C SER A 64 -5.33 -4.18 -10.57
N LEU A 65 -5.67 -3.79 -9.34
CA LEU A 65 -5.74 -2.38 -8.96
C LEU A 65 -4.39 -1.71 -9.06
N THR A 66 -3.33 -2.37 -8.60
CA THR A 66 -1.97 -1.85 -8.68
C THR A 66 -1.60 -1.57 -10.13
N LYS A 67 -1.91 -2.49 -11.02
CA LYS A 67 -1.62 -2.33 -12.44
C LYS A 67 -2.33 -1.09 -13.01
N LYS A 68 -3.60 -0.90 -12.67
CA LYS A 68 -4.37 0.26 -13.10
C LYS A 68 -3.82 1.56 -12.54
N ILE A 69 -3.51 1.58 -11.25
CA ILE A 69 -2.98 2.76 -10.57
C ILE A 69 -1.62 3.14 -11.14
N LYS A 70 -0.74 2.18 -11.31
CA LYS A 70 0.61 2.45 -11.85
C LYS A 70 0.57 2.89 -13.31
N ALA A 71 -0.40 2.42 -14.07
CA ALA A 71 -0.57 2.86 -15.46
C ALA A 71 -1.03 4.33 -15.53
N GLN A 72 -1.92 4.71 -14.63
CA GLN A 72 -2.50 6.05 -14.60
C GLN A 72 -1.66 7.04 -13.78
N TYR A 73 -1.06 6.57 -12.69
CA TYR A 73 -0.26 7.40 -11.77
C TYR A 73 1.10 6.73 -11.53
N PRO A 74 2.02 6.75 -12.51
CA PRO A 74 3.27 5.98 -12.41
C PRO A 74 4.20 6.42 -11.29
N ARG A 75 4.02 7.64 -10.76
CA ARG A 75 4.85 8.14 -9.65
C ARG A 75 4.33 7.73 -8.28
N THR A 76 3.07 7.29 -8.19
CA THR A 76 2.54 6.79 -6.93
C THR A 76 3.27 5.52 -6.56
N ILE A 77 3.78 5.46 -5.34
CA ILE A 77 4.49 4.28 -4.83
C ILE A 77 3.45 3.30 -4.30
N VAL A 78 3.45 2.08 -4.82
CA VAL A 78 2.54 1.03 -4.36
C VAL A 78 3.34 -0.08 -3.71
N ILE A 79 3.06 -0.34 -2.44
CA ILE A 79 3.65 -1.43 -1.67
C ILE A 79 2.56 -2.46 -1.43
N ILE A 80 2.76 -3.67 -1.94
CA ILE A 80 1.85 -4.78 -1.65
C ILE A 80 2.09 -5.23 -0.21
N LEU A 81 1.02 -5.30 0.57
CA LEU A 81 1.06 -5.70 1.98
C LEU A 81 0.06 -6.83 2.17
N THR A 82 0.54 -8.06 2.34
CA THR A 82 -0.33 -9.23 2.31
C THR A 82 0.10 -10.29 3.31
N SER A 83 -0.84 -11.18 3.67
CA SER A 83 -0.54 -12.38 4.45
C SER A 83 0.03 -13.51 3.60
N TYR A 84 0.00 -13.37 2.29
CA TYR A 84 0.32 -14.46 1.35
C TYR A 84 1.72 -14.29 0.76
N ASP A 85 2.72 -14.90 1.39
CA ASP A 85 4.10 -14.87 0.89
C ASP A 85 4.36 -16.08 0.00
N LEU A 86 3.82 -16.01 -1.21
CA LEU A 86 3.98 -17.07 -2.20
C LEU A 86 4.75 -16.52 -3.41
N PRO A 87 5.63 -17.32 -4.01
CA PRO A 87 6.40 -16.86 -5.17
C PRO A 87 5.54 -16.34 -6.31
N GLU A 88 4.39 -16.97 -6.56
CA GLU A 88 3.47 -16.53 -7.63
C GLU A 88 2.87 -15.16 -7.36
N TYR A 89 2.65 -14.80 -6.08
CA TYR A 89 2.16 -13.47 -5.72
C TYR A 89 3.25 -12.42 -5.85
N ARG A 90 4.49 -12.77 -5.49
CA ARG A 90 5.63 -11.87 -5.65
C ARG A 90 5.88 -11.57 -7.12
N GLU A 91 5.81 -12.60 -7.96
CA GLU A 91 5.98 -12.45 -9.41
C GLU A 91 4.85 -11.60 -10.00
N ALA A 92 3.61 -11.85 -9.60
CA ALA A 92 2.45 -11.08 -10.08
C ALA A 92 2.53 -9.62 -9.64
N ALA A 93 3.03 -9.35 -8.43
CA ALA A 93 3.24 -7.99 -7.94
C ALA A 93 4.27 -7.27 -8.81
N HIS A 94 5.36 -7.93 -9.13
CA HIS A 94 6.39 -7.40 -10.01
C HIS A 94 5.82 -7.07 -11.40
N GLN A 95 5.04 -7.98 -11.97
CA GLN A 95 4.40 -7.77 -13.27
C GLN A 95 3.37 -6.64 -13.25
N SER A 96 2.76 -6.39 -12.10
CA SER A 96 1.82 -5.29 -11.91
C SER A 96 2.49 -3.95 -11.69
N LYS A 97 3.83 -3.93 -11.65
CA LYS A 97 4.65 -2.73 -11.44
C LYS A 97 4.60 -2.21 -10.01
N ALA A 98 4.24 -3.05 -9.04
CA ALA A 98 4.35 -2.67 -7.63
C ALA A 98 5.81 -2.33 -7.30
N ASP A 99 6.00 -1.34 -6.44
CA ASP A 99 7.35 -0.88 -6.09
C ASP A 99 8.00 -1.78 -5.05
N SER A 100 7.20 -2.39 -4.17
CA SER A 100 7.68 -3.31 -3.15
C SER A 100 6.60 -4.32 -2.77
N PHE A 101 7.03 -5.40 -2.15
CA PHE A 101 6.15 -6.46 -1.65
C PHE A 101 6.61 -6.81 -0.24
N ILE A 102 5.70 -6.68 0.73
CA ILE A 102 5.97 -7.07 2.12
C ILE A 102 4.83 -7.91 2.66
N THR A 103 5.13 -8.70 3.69
CA THR A 103 4.13 -9.51 4.38
C THR A 103 3.64 -8.80 5.63
N LYS A 104 2.45 -9.15 6.09
CA LYS A 104 1.85 -8.51 7.27
C LYS A 104 2.59 -8.81 8.57
N ASP A 105 3.45 -9.84 8.58
CA ASP A 105 4.30 -10.17 9.72
C ASP A 105 5.68 -9.49 9.66
N THR A 106 5.91 -8.65 8.67
CA THR A 106 7.15 -7.88 8.60
C THR A 106 7.26 -6.96 9.82
N SER A 107 8.45 -6.88 10.41
CA SER A 107 8.65 -6.07 11.61
C SER A 107 8.38 -4.60 11.33
N THR A 108 7.89 -3.90 12.34
CA THR A 108 7.66 -2.45 12.27
C THR A 108 8.91 -1.70 11.81
N ARG A 109 10.06 -2.08 12.35
CA ARG A 109 11.35 -1.49 12.00
C ARG A 109 11.62 -1.61 10.49
N ASP A 110 11.40 -2.79 9.92
CA ASP A 110 11.66 -3.03 8.50
C ASP A 110 10.65 -2.32 7.61
N ILE A 111 9.41 -2.22 8.05
CA ILE A 111 8.38 -1.44 7.34
C ILE A 111 8.79 0.03 7.27
N PHE A 112 9.19 0.62 8.39
CA PHE A 112 9.61 2.03 8.43
C PHE A 112 10.83 2.26 7.56
N LYS A 113 11.78 1.34 7.59
CA LYS A 113 12.99 1.41 6.77
C LYS A 113 12.62 1.40 5.28
N MET A 114 11.70 0.54 4.89
CA MET A 114 11.23 0.45 3.51
C MET A 114 10.54 1.74 3.08
N ILE A 115 9.69 2.30 3.94
CA ILE A 115 8.98 3.56 3.64
C ILE A 115 10.00 4.68 3.43
N ARG A 116 10.97 4.81 4.31
CA ARG A 116 11.99 5.86 4.18
C ARG A 116 12.78 5.71 2.90
N SER A 117 13.14 4.50 2.55
CA SER A 117 13.88 4.23 1.32
C SER A 117 13.03 4.53 0.08
N ALA A 118 11.78 4.08 0.07
CA ALA A 118 10.90 4.22 -1.09
C ALA A 118 10.45 5.67 -1.33
N VAL A 119 10.17 6.40 -0.27
CA VAL A 119 9.56 7.73 -0.35
C VAL A 119 10.60 8.85 -0.28
N PHE A 120 11.55 8.73 0.63
CA PHE A 120 12.55 9.79 0.86
C PHE A 120 13.87 9.51 0.15
N GLY A 121 13.95 8.40 -0.54
CA GLY A 121 15.18 7.96 -1.20
C GLY A 121 16.17 7.35 -0.22
N SER A 122 17.13 6.60 -0.76
CA SER A 122 18.21 6.09 0.05
C SER A 122 19.36 7.09 0.05
N VAL A 123 19.77 7.43 1.23
CA VAL A 123 20.89 8.33 1.40
C VAL A 123 22.09 7.55 1.87
#